data_7efa00955ea9db0d87488d7403459464
#
_entry.id   7efa00955ea9db0d87488d7403459464
#
_cell.length_a   1.000
_cell.length_b   1.000
_cell.length_c   1.000
_cell.angle_alpha   90.00
_cell.angle_beta   90.00
_cell.angle_gamma   90.00
#
_symmetry.space_group_name_H-M   'P 1'
#
loop_
_entity.id
_entity.type
_entity.pdbx_description
1 polymer ?
#
loop_
_entity_poly.entity_id
_entity_poly.type
_entity_poly.pdbx_seq_one_letter_code
_entity_poly.pdbx_strand_id
1 'polypeptide(L)'
;DELRQRIGMVFQQFNLFPHRTVLDNVTLAPRRLKRLDADAARELGLTHLERVGLRHKADVRPATLSGGQQQRVAIARALAMTPQVMFFDEATSALDPELVKGVLALIAELGQDGMTMVVVTHEMGFARSAADAVVFMDHGKVVETGTPDRIFSAAETDRLRQFLSQVL
;
A
#
# COMPACT_ATOMS: atom_id res chain seq x y z
N ASP A 1 -6.92 -19.71 -7.97
CA ASP A 1 -7.27 -19.29 -6.61
C ASP A 1 -7.96 -17.93 -6.68
N GLU A 2 -9.28 -17.97 -6.86
CA GLU A 2 -10.12 -16.79 -7.18
C GLU A 2 -10.07 -15.72 -6.07
N LEU A 3 -10.05 -16.14 -4.80
CA LEU A 3 -9.96 -15.24 -3.66
C LEU A 3 -8.70 -14.36 -3.71
N ARG A 4 -7.54 -14.93 -4.05
CA ARG A 4 -6.28 -14.19 -4.14
C ARG A 4 -6.26 -13.13 -5.23
N GLN A 5 -7.07 -13.28 -6.28
CA GLN A 5 -7.18 -12.28 -7.33
C GLN A 5 -8.00 -11.05 -6.88
N ARG A 6 -8.83 -11.21 -5.84
CA ARG A 6 -9.67 -10.16 -5.26
C ARG A 6 -8.96 -9.37 -4.15
N ILE A 7 -7.78 -9.82 -3.75
CA ILE A 7 -6.97 -9.21 -2.68
C ILE A 7 -5.68 -8.67 -3.29
N GLY A 8 -5.43 -7.39 -3.12
CA GLY A 8 -4.14 -6.77 -3.40
C GLY A 8 -3.27 -6.78 -2.15
N MET A 9 -1.97 -6.99 -2.30
CA MET A 9 -1.02 -6.93 -1.19
C MET A 9 0.23 -6.17 -1.59
N VAL A 10 0.62 -5.25 -0.72
CA VAL A 10 1.84 -4.42 -0.84
C VAL A 10 2.68 -4.67 0.39
N PHE A 11 3.90 -5.12 0.18
CA PHE A 11 4.84 -5.48 1.24
C PHE A 11 5.83 -4.36 1.54
N GLN A 12 6.51 -4.45 2.68
CA GLN A 12 7.63 -3.60 3.06
C GLN A 12 8.73 -3.62 1.99
N GLN A 13 9.08 -4.81 1.50
CA GLN A 13 9.95 -4.97 0.33
C GLN A 13 9.10 -4.84 -0.93
N PHE A 14 9.54 -4.06 -1.89
CA PHE A 14 8.78 -3.74 -3.12
C PHE A 14 8.46 -4.98 -3.96
N ASN A 15 9.29 -6.03 -3.88
CA ASN A 15 9.13 -7.31 -4.58
C ASN A 15 8.88 -7.15 -6.09
N LEU A 16 9.51 -6.15 -6.71
CA LEU A 16 9.46 -5.96 -8.15
C LEU A 16 10.38 -6.96 -8.85
N PHE A 17 9.98 -7.39 -10.04
CA PHE A 17 10.80 -8.22 -10.91
C PHE A 17 11.93 -7.35 -11.49
N PRO A 18 13.20 -7.52 -11.09
CA PRO A 18 14.27 -6.59 -11.44
C PRO A 18 14.67 -6.66 -12.94
N HIS A 19 14.41 -7.80 -13.57
CA HIS A 19 14.70 -8.05 -15.00
C HIS A 19 13.59 -7.57 -15.95
N ARG A 20 12.46 -7.08 -15.42
CA ARG A 20 11.32 -6.57 -16.18
C ARG A 20 11.25 -5.05 -16.12
N THR A 21 10.60 -4.44 -17.10
CA THR A 21 10.27 -3.01 -17.04
C THR A 21 9.24 -2.72 -15.95
N VAL A 22 9.07 -1.45 -15.62
CA VAL A 22 8.03 -0.96 -14.72
C VAL A 22 6.65 -1.38 -15.25
N LEU A 23 6.38 -1.15 -16.51
CA LEU A 23 5.13 -1.54 -17.16
C LEU A 23 4.90 -3.04 -17.13
N ASP A 24 5.93 -3.85 -17.42
CA ASP A 24 5.83 -5.30 -17.34
C ASP A 24 5.51 -5.79 -15.93
N ASN A 25 6.06 -5.14 -14.89
CA ASN A 25 5.74 -5.46 -13.50
C ASN A 25 4.26 -5.26 -13.20
N VAL A 26 3.66 -4.20 -13.71
CA VAL A 26 2.24 -3.88 -13.50
C VAL A 26 1.34 -4.80 -14.33
N THR A 27 1.72 -5.12 -15.56
CA THR A 27 0.85 -5.83 -16.52
C THR A 27 0.96 -7.35 -16.48
N LEU A 28 1.98 -7.91 -15.82
CA LEU A 28 2.23 -9.35 -15.82
C LEU A 28 1.03 -10.17 -15.32
N ALA A 29 0.47 -9.80 -14.18
CA ALA A 29 -0.65 -10.52 -13.58
C ALA A 29 -1.95 -10.35 -14.39
N PRO A 30 -2.37 -9.15 -14.81
CA PRO A 30 -3.51 -8.98 -15.71
C PRO A 30 -3.42 -9.80 -17.00
N ARG A 31 -2.25 -9.83 -17.65
CA ARG A 31 -2.03 -10.65 -18.85
C ARG A 31 -2.17 -12.16 -18.57
N ARG A 32 -1.60 -12.63 -17.45
CA ARG A 32 -1.56 -14.04 -17.12
C ARG A 32 -2.88 -14.57 -16.57
N LEU A 33 -3.51 -13.83 -15.66
CA LEU A 33 -4.66 -14.29 -14.87
C LEU A 33 -6.00 -13.81 -15.45
N LYS A 34 -6.05 -12.58 -15.98
CA LYS A 34 -7.24 -12.04 -16.65
C LYS A 34 -7.23 -12.26 -18.17
N ARG A 35 -6.14 -12.82 -18.70
CA ARG A 35 -5.96 -13.13 -20.13
C ARG A 35 -6.12 -11.90 -21.05
N LEU A 36 -5.75 -10.72 -20.54
CA LEU A 36 -5.76 -9.52 -21.37
C LEU A 36 -4.75 -9.64 -22.50
N ASP A 37 -5.13 -9.19 -23.69
CA ASP A 37 -4.19 -9.03 -24.81
C ASP A 37 -3.11 -7.98 -24.48
N ALA A 38 -2.12 -7.85 -25.37
CA ALA A 38 -0.98 -6.99 -25.11
C ALA A 38 -1.35 -5.50 -25.04
N ASP A 39 -2.27 -5.06 -25.90
CA ASP A 39 -2.64 -3.63 -26.01
C ASP A 39 -3.55 -3.24 -24.83
N ALA A 40 -4.56 -4.04 -24.49
CA ALA A 40 -5.42 -3.82 -23.34
C ALA A 40 -4.61 -3.83 -22.03
N ALA A 41 -3.67 -4.76 -21.86
CA ALA A 41 -2.82 -4.82 -20.69
C ALA A 41 -1.87 -3.60 -20.61
N ARG A 42 -1.34 -3.14 -21.74
CA ARG A 42 -0.49 -1.94 -21.82
C ARG A 42 -1.27 -0.70 -21.38
N GLU A 43 -2.47 -0.50 -21.91
CA GLU A 43 -3.32 0.64 -21.55
C GLU A 43 -3.69 0.61 -20.06
N LEU A 44 -4.13 -0.54 -19.55
CA LEU A 44 -4.40 -0.73 -18.13
C LEU A 44 -3.17 -0.38 -17.27
N GLY A 45 -2.00 -0.87 -17.65
CA GLY A 45 -0.76 -0.62 -16.93
C GLY A 45 -0.37 0.85 -16.92
N LEU A 46 -0.49 1.53 -18.05
CA LEU A 46 -0.22 2.97 -18.18
C LEU A 46 -1.19 3.81 -17.34
N THR A 47 -2.48 3.44 -17.30
CA THR A 47 -3.49 4.08 -16.44
C THR A 47 -3.12 3.99 -14.96
N HIS A 48 -2.73 2.80 -14.49
CA HIS A 48 -2.31 2.65 -13.09
C HIS A 48 -0.97 3.33 -12.78
N LEU A 49 -0.04 3.36 -13.74
CA LEU A 49 1.21 4.13 -13.59
C LEU A 49 0.96 5.63 -13.56
N GLU A 50 0.00 6.14 -14.32
CA GLU A 50 -0.43 7.54 -14.26
C GLU A 50 -0.96 7.89 -12.87
N ARG A 51 -1.84 7.05 -12.32
CA ARG A 51 -2.43 7.23 -10.98
C ARG A 51 -1.38 7.35 -9.87
N VAL A 52 -0.23 6.70 -10.02
CA VAL A 52 0.89 6.81 -9.06
C VAL A 52 1.98 7.80 -9.50
N GLY A 53 1.75 8.58 -10.59
CA GLY A 53 2.66 9.61 -11.10
C GLY A 53 3.90 9.07 -11.82
N LEU A 54 3.87 7.82 -12.33
CA LEU A 54 5.04 7.15 -12.89
C LEU A 54 4.85 6.69 -14.34
N ARG A 55 3.85 7.20 -15.08
CA ARG A 55 3.66 6.87 -16.50
C ARG A 55 4.92 7.07 -17.35
N HIS A 56 5.65 8.17 -17.09
CA HIS A 56 6.90 8.52 -17.79
C HIS A 56 8.06 7.54 -17.50
N LYS A 57 7.90 6.64 -16.53
CA LYS A 57 8.88 5.60 -16.16
C LYS A 57 8.47 4.20 -16.62
N ALA A 58 7.47 4.06 -17.48
CA ALA A 58 6.91 2.78 -17.91
C ALA A 58 7.97 1.81 -18.46
N ASP A 59 8.89 2.31 -19.25
CA ASP A 59 9.83 1.49 -20.03
C ASP A 59 11.21 1.29 -19.33
N VAL A 60 11.41 1.87 -18.13
CA VAL A 60 12.67 1.68 -17.37
C VAL A 60 12.58 0.45 -16.46
N ARG A 61 13.72 0.01 -15.93
CA ARG A 61 13.81 -1.09 -14.96
C ARG A 61 13.76 -0.57 -13.52
N PRO A 62 13.26 -1.37 -12.56
CA PRO A 62 13.16 -0.98 -11.15
C PRO A 62 14.46 -0.44 -10.53
N ALA A 63 15.61 -0.94 -10.94
CA ALA A 63 16.90 -0.51 -10.40
C ALA A 63 17.22 0.98 -10.65
N THR A 64 16.51 1.64 -11.58
CA THR A 64 16.69 3.08 -11.85
C THR A 64 15.74 3.97 -11.06
N LEU A 65 14.88 3.38 -10.22
CA LEU A 65 13.88 4.07 -9.45
C LEU A 65 14.34 4.27 -7.99
N SER A 66 13.94 5.38 -7.37
CA SER A 66 14.06 5.54 -5.92
C SER A 66 13.16 4.54 -5.17
N GLY A 67 13.42 4.29 -3.88
CA GLY A 67 12.61 3.40 -3.06
C GLY A 67 11.12 3.77 -3.09
N GLY A 68 10.80 5.06 -2.91
CA GLY A 68 9.42 5.54 -2.98
C GLY A 68 8.77 5.36 -4.35
N GLN A 69 9.53 5.48 -5.44
CA GLN A 69 9.04 5.17 -6.78
C GLN A 69 8.79 3.67 -6.96
N GLN A 70 9.69 2.82 -6.45
CA GLN A 70 9.50 1.36 -6.48
C GLN A 70 8.25 0.94 -5.70
N GLN A 71 8.01 1.55 -4.54
CA GLN A 71 6.81 1.28 -3.75
C GLN A 71 5.53 1.71 -4.48
N ARG A 72 5.54 2.87 -5.14
CA ARG A 72 4.41 3.31 -5.97
C ARG A 72 4.15 2.35 -7.14
N VAL A 73 5.18 1.79 -7.76
CA VAL A 73 5.03 0.74 -8.78
C VAL A 73 4.41 -0.53 -8.19
N ALA A 74 4.80 -0.93 -6.97
CA ALA A 74 4.22 -2.08 -6.28
C ALA A 74 2.71 -1.85 -5.98
N ILE A 75 2.32 -0.63 -5.60
CA ILE A 75 0.92 -0.24 -5.44
C ILE A 75 0.18 -0.31 -6.78
N ALA A 76 0.72 0.28 -7.84
CA ALA A 76 0.12 0.23 -9.19
C ALA A 76 -0.06 -1.21 -9.68
N ARG A 77 0.92 -2.10 -9.43
CA ARG A 77 0.84 -3.52 -9.74
C ARG A 77 -0.33 -4.22 -9.01
N ALA A 78 -0.52 -3.93 -7.73
CA ALA A 78 -1.63 -4.50 -6.97
C ALA A 78 -2.98 -3.97 -7.47
N LEU A 79 -3.09 -2.67 -7.75
CA LEU A 79 -4.30 -2.02 -8.27
C LEU A 79 -4.70 -2.54 -9.66
N ALA A 80 -3.75 -2.92 -10.51
CA ALA A 80 -4.00 -3.44 -11.86
C ALA A 80 -4.81 -4.74 -11.86
N MET A 81 -4.85 -5.45 -10.74
CA MET A 81 -5.73 -6.61 -10.53
C MET A 81 -7.18 -6.23 -10.15
N THR A 82 -7.49 -4.94 -10.00
CA THR A 82 -8.80 -4.44 -9.53
C THR A 82 -9.27 -5.16 -8.26
N PRO A 83 -8.47 -5.14 -7.19
CA PRO A 83 -8.77 -5.85 -5.97
C PRO A 83 -9.98 -5.25 -5.26
N GLN A 84 -10.70 -6.05 -4.47
CA GLN A 84 -11.77 -5.58 -3.59
C GLN A 84 -11.24 -5.07 -2.25
N VAL A 85 -10.09 -5.59 -1.83
CA VAL A 85 -9.41 -5.20 -0.59
C VAL A 85 -7.92 -5.09 -0.85
N MET A 86 -7.29 -4.05 -0.31
CA MET A 86 -5.83 -3.88 -0.33
C MET A 86 -5.24 -4.08 1.07
N PHE A 87 -4.20 -4.87 1.16
CA PHE A 87 -3.37 -5.00 2.36
C PHE A 87 -2.05 -4.29 2.16
N PHE A 88 -1.68 -3.43 3.11
CA PHE A 88 -0.39 -2.78 3.17
C PHE A 88 0.34 -3.28 4.42
N ASP A 89 1.45 -3.98 4.22
CA ASP A 89 2.26 -4.53 5.31
C ASP A 89 3.55 -3.70 5.42
N GLU A 90 3.52 -2.74 6.35
CA GLU A 90 4.63 -1.80 6.61
C GLU A 90 5.18 -1.15 5.32
N ALA A 91 4.33 -0.69 4.44
CA ALA A 91 4.67 -0.22 3.10
C ALA A 91 5.65 0.98 3.04
N THR A 92 5.96 1.61 4.17
CA THR A 92 6.88 2.77 4.27
C THR A 92 8.15 2.46 5.03
N SER A 93 8.26 1.31 5.73
CA SER A 93 9.38 1.01 6.65
C SER A 93 10.75 0.89 5.96
N ALA A 94 10.77 0.61 4.67
CA ALA A 94 12.01 0.51 3.88
C ALA A 94 12.36 1.80 3.12
N LEU A 95 11.67 2.91 3.42
CA LEU A 95 11.82 4.19 2.71
C LEU A 95 12.57 5.22 3.55
N ASP A 96 13.32 6.09 2.87
CA ASP A 96 13.83 7.30 3.49
C ASP A 96 12.68 8.21 3.93
N PRO A 97 12.81 8.93 5.08
CA PRO A 97 11.72 9.76 5.62
C PRO A 97 11.14 10.79 4.65
N GLU A 98 11.95 11.30 3.72
CA GLU A 98 11.51 12.25 2.69
C GLU A 98 10.52 11.61 1.70
N LEU A 99 10.62 10.29 1.48
CA LEU A 99 9.80 9.56 0.53
C LEU A 99 8.50 9.01 1.15
N VAL A 100 8.49 8.83 2.48
CA VAL A 100 7.35 8.28 3.25
C VAL A 100 6.08 9.08 3.00
N LYS A 101 6.15 10.41 3.12
CA LYS A 101 4.98 11.29 2.96
C LYS A 101 4.26 11.10 1.63
N GLY A 102 5.02 10.95 0.55
CA GLY A 102 4.44 10.76 -0.79
C GLY A 102 3.72 9.43 -0.96
N VAL A 103 4.19 8.37 -0.31
CA VAL A 103 3.53 7.05 -0.36
C VAL A 103 2.29 7.04 0.54
N LEU A 104 2.37 7.62 1.75
CA LEU A 104 1.22 7.73 2.65
C LEU A 104 0.09 8.59 2.06
N ALA A 105 0.44 9.69 1.37
CA ALA A 105 -0.54 10.51 0.66
C ALA A 105 -1.30 9.70 -0.40
N LEU A 106 -0.58 8.90 -1.20
CA LEU A 106 -1.19 8.02 -2.19
C LEU A 106 -2.13 6.98 -1.53
N ILE A 107 -1.73 6.38 -0.40
CA ILE A 107 -2.58 5.42 0.33
C ILE A 107 -3.83 6.12 0.86
N ALA A 108 -3.71 7.33 1.43
CA ALA A 108 -4.87 8.10 1.89
C ALA A 108 -5.84 8.43 0.73
N GLU A 109 -5.31 8.79 -0.44
CA GLU A 109 -6.10 9.08 -1.64
C GLU A 109 -6.89 7.85 -2.10
N LEU A 110 -6.28 6.66 -2.08
CA LEU A 110 -6.97 5.40 -2.36
C LEU A 110 -8.15 5.14 -1.40
N GLY A 111 -7.99 5.47 -0.12
CA GLY A 111 -9.06 5.38 0.87
C GLY A 111 -10.21 6.35 0.58
N GLN A 112 -9.89 7.61 0.25
CA GLN A 112 -10.88 8.62 -0.14
C GLN A 112 -11.66 8.22 -1.41
N ASP A 113 -11.02 7.50 -2.33
CA ASP A 113 -11.65 6.92 -3.52
C ASP A 113 -12.53 5.68 -3.20
N GLY A 114 -12.68 5.30 -1.93
CA GLY A 114 -13.54 4.20 -1.48
C GLY A 114 -12.88 2.82 -1.50
N MET A 115 -11.54 2.72 -1.60
CA MET A 115 -10.85 1.46 -1.52
C MET A 115 -10.87 0.91 -0.08
N THR A 116 -11.38 -0.30 0.09
CA THR A 116 -11.28 -1.01 1.38
C THR A 116 -9.83 -1.44 1.61
N MET A 117 -9.27 -1.04 2.77
CA MET A 117 -7.85 -1.29 3.05
C MET A 117 -7.64 -1.77 4.48
N VAL A 118 -6.64 -2.61 4.65
CA VAL A 118 -6.02 -2.92 5.94
C VAL A 118 -4.56 -2.48 5.87
N VAL A 119 -4.16 -1.57 6.76
CA VAL A 119 -2.80 -0.99 6.74
C VAL A 119 -2.10 -1.31 8.06
N VAL A 120 -1.05 -2.09 7.99
CA VAL A 120 -0.11 -2.29 9.11
C VAL A 120 0.95 -1.20 9.01
N THR A 121 1.07 -0.36 10.03
CA THR A 121 1.96 0.81 10.01
C THR A 121 2.42 1.20 11.40
N HIS A 122 3.59 1.81 11.48
CA HIS A 122 4.09 2.54 12.64
C HIS A 122 3.96 4.08 12.47
N GLU A 123 3.34 4.54 11.39
CA GLU A 123 3.09 5.96 11.12
C GLU A 123 1.83 6.41 11.86
N MET A 124 1.96 6.75 13.14
CA MET A 124 0.82 7.07 14.02
C MET A 124 0.02 8.28 13.54
N GLY A 125 0.69 9.29 12.98
CA GLY A 125 0.04 10.45 12.40
C GLY A 125 -0.87 10.10 11.22
N PHE A 126 -0.41 9.18 10.36
CA PHE A 126 -1.21 8.65 9.26
C PHE A 126 -2.40 7.84 9.77
N ALA A 127 -2.17 6.89 10.68
CA ALA A 127 -3.25 6.08 11.27
C ALA A 127 -4.34 6.96 11.91
N ARG A 128 -3.94 8.03 12.61
CA ARG A 128 -4.88 8.97 13.24
C ARG A 128 -5.71 9.77 12.24
N SER A 129 -5.12 10.15 11.11
CA SER A 129 -5.77 11.05 10.14
C SER A 129 -6.55 10.34 9.02
N ALA A 130 -6.18 9.09 8.69
CA ALA A 130 -6.68 8.41 7.51
C ALA A 130 -7.52 7.15 7.79
N ALA A 131 -7.47 6.60 9.01
CA ALA A 131 -8.20 5.37 9.33
C ALA A 131 -9.63 5.65 9.81
N ASP A 132 -10.57 4.79 9.43
CA ASP A 132 -11.92 4.73 10.01
C ASP A 132 -11.93 3.98 11.34
N ALA A 133 -11.07 2.97 11.47
CA ALA A 133 -10.89 2.18 12.69
C ALA A 133 -9.42 1.80 12.87
N VAL A 134 -8.99 1.73 14.12
CA VAL A 134 -7.64 1.33 14.52
C VAL A 134 -7.72 0.10 15.40
N VAL A 135 -6.86 -0.88 15.13
CA VAL A 135 -6.70 -2.10 15.92
C VAL A 135 -5.28 -2.11 16.50
N PHE A 136 -5.19 -2.02 17.83
CA PHE A 136 -3.91 -2.18 18.51
C PHE A 136 -3.70 -3.65 18.88
N MET A 137 -2.56 -4.19 18.42
CA MET A 137 -2.19 -5.59 18.66
C MET A 137 -0.89 -5.67 19.45
N ASP A 138 -0.81 -6.63 20.34
CA ASP A 138 0.41 -6.95 21.09
C ASP A 138 0.50 -8.46 21.30
N HIS A 139 1.70 -9.04 21.15
CA HIS A 139 1.96 -10.48 21.24
C HIS A 139 0.95 -11.34 20.45
N GLY A 140 0.57 -10.92 19.25
CA GLY A 140 -0.35 -11.68 18.37
C GLY A 140 -1.81 -11.64 18.79
N LYS A 141 -2.19 -10.79 19.75
CA LYS A 141 -3.57 -10.61 20.23
C LYS A 141 -4.04 -9.19 20.01
N VAL A 142 -5.33 -9.06 19.68
CA VAL A 142 -5.99 -7.76 19.70
C VAL A 142 -6.15 -7.31 21.14
N VAL A 143 -5.59 -6.14 21.49
CA VAL A 143 -5.63 -5.56 22.81
C VAL A 143 -6.74 -4.52 22.90
N GLU A 144 -6.84 -3.65 21.89
CA GLU A 144 -7.85 -2.61 21.85
C GLU A 144 -8.24 -2.28 20.41
N THR A 145 -9.51 -1.92 20.19
CA THR A 145 -10.04 -1.53 18.88
C THR A 145 -10.97 -0.34 19.04
N GLY A 146 -10.88 0.64 18.16
CA GLY A 146 -11.75 1.81 18.20
C GLY A 146 -11.52 2.78 17.05
N THR A 147 -12.25 3.90 17.10
CA THR A 147 -11.95 5.03 16.22
C THR A 147 -10.58 5.62 16.53
N PRO A 148 -9.94 6.33 15.59
CA PRO A 148 -8.66 7.01 15.86
C PRO A 148 -8.69 7.86 17.14
N ASP A 149 -9.73 8.66 17.33
CA ASP A 149 -9.85 9.50 18.55
C ASP A 149 -9.88 8.68 19.83
N ARG A 150 -10.59 7.55 19.87
CA ARG A 150 -10.62 6.68 21.02
C ARG A 150 -9.23 6.09 21.28
N ILE A 151 -8.57 5.54 20.27
CA ILE A 151 -7.28 4.88 20.43
C ILE A 151 -6.18 5.89 20.81
N PHE A 152 -6.09 7.04 20.14
CA PHE A 152 -4.99 7.98 20.32
C PHE A 152 -5.20 8.99 21.44
N SER A 153 -6.44 9.25 21.87
CA SER A 153 -6.74 10.29 22.86
C SER A 153 -7.44 9.76 24.12
N ALA A 154 -8.00 8.56 24.07
CA ALA A 154 -8.78 7.97 25.16
C ALA A 154 -8.50 6.46 25.35
N ALA A 155 -7.23 6.07 25.24
CA ALA A 155 -6.79 4.69 25.41
C ALA A 155 -7.24 4.10 26.75
N GLU A 156 -7.90 2.94 26.72
CA GLU A 156 -8.48 2.32 27.91
C GLU A 156 -7.50 1.36 28.60
N THR A 157 -6.65 0.68 27.81
CA THR A 157 -5.70 -0.30 28.34
C THR A 157 -4.38 0.34 28.75
N ASP A 158 -3.79 -0.12 29.86
CA ASP A 158 -2.47 0.34 30.30
C ASP A 158 -1.40 0.06 29.23
N ARG A 159 -1.53 -1.07 28.54
CA ARG A 159 -0.58 -1.46 27.52
C ARG A 159 -0.58 -0.50 26.32
N LEU A 160 -1.75 -0.06 25.86
CA LEU A 160 -1.85 0.93 24.78
C LEU A 160 -1.34 2.30 25.25
N ARG A 161 -1.70 2.74 26.48
CA ARG A 161 -1.18 3.99 27.07
C ARG A 161 0.35 4.01 27.11
N GLN A 162 0.95 2.90 27.58
CA GLN A 162 2.41 2.76 27.59
C GLN A 162 3.02 2.85 26.19
N PHE A 163 2.43 2.17 25.21
CA PHE A 163 2.90 2.23 23.81
C PHE A 163 2.83 3.67 23.27
N LEU A 164 1.69 4.33 23.41
CA LEU A 164 1.50 5.69 22.89
C LEU A 164 2.46 6.70 23.54
N SER A 165 2.77 6.56 24.82
CA SER A 165 3.75 7.44 25.50
C SER A 165 5.19 7.31 24.99
N GLN A 166 5.50 6.27 24.21
CA GLN A 166 6.82 6.04 23.62
C GLN A 166 6.92 6.50 22.15
N VAL A 167 5.78 6.63 21.47
CA VAL A 167 5.75 6.89 20.03
C VAL A 167 5.13 8.23 19.64
N LEU A 168 4.47 8.90 20.56
CA LEU A 168 3.92 10.26 20.44
C LEU A 168 4.67 11.24 21.31
#